data_fc1663ea486942692289c2e92da8a6df
#
_entry.id   fc1663ea486942692289c2e92da8a6df
#
_cell.length_a   1.000
_cell.length_b   1.000
_cell.length_c   1.000
_cell.angle_alpha   90.00
_cell.angle_beta   90.00
_cell.angle_gamma   90.00
#
_symmetry.space_group_name_H-M   'P 1'
#
loop_
_entity.id
_entity.type
_entity.pdbx_description
1 polymer ?
#
loop_
_entity_poly.entity_id
_entity_poly.type
_entity_poly.pdbx_seq_one_letter_code
_entity_poly.pdbx_strand_id
1 'polypeptide(L)' 'VTGEDIADAVFALESLGISKTEAVRMATEASKTCHGTEEIIRTCLQKMSK' A
#
# COMPACT_ATOMS: atom_id res chain seq x y z
N VAL A 1 6.42 -10.59 -3.40
CA VAL A 1 6.48 -9.15 -3.17
C VAL A 1 7.79 -8.81 -2.50
N THR A 2 8.48 -7.82 -3.00
CA THR A 2 9.76 -7.37 -2.45
C THR A 2 9.57 -6.15 -1.57
N GLY A 3 10.64 -5.82 -0.82
CA GLY A 3 10.61 -4.61 -0.02
C GLY A 3 10.43 -3.36 -0.86
N GLU A 4 10.90 -3.41 -2.10
CA GLU A 4 10.75 -2.28 -3.01
C GLU A 4 9.28 -2.05 -3.38
N ASP A 5 8.55 -3.13 -3.58
CA ASP A 5 7.13 -3.01 -3.89
C ASP A 5 6.37 -2.36 -2.74
N ILE A 6 6.72 -2.76 -1.52
CA ILE A 6 6.08 -2.17 -0.35
C ILE A 6 6.45 -0.69 -0.24
N ALA A 7 7.72 -0.36 -0.46
CA ALA A 7 8.17 1.02 -0.36
C ALA A 7 7.47 1.89 -1.40
N ASP A 8 7.32 1.37 -2.62
CA ASP A 8 6.65 2.11 -3.67
C ASP A 8 5.19 2.36 -3.32
N ALA A 9 4.53 1.33 -2.77
CA ALA A 9 3.13 1.47 -2.39
C ALA A 9 2.98 2.50 -1.26
N VAL A 10 3.90 2.47 -0.30
CA VAL A 10 3.87 3.44 0.80
C VAL A 10 4.02 4.86 0.26
N PHE A 11 4.93 5.04 -0.68
CA PHE A 11 5.16 6.35 -1.29
C PHE A 11 3.90 6.86 -1.96
N ALA A 12 3.25 5.98 -2.72
CA ALA A 12 2.02 6.37 -3.42
C ALA A 12 0.91 6.72 -2.43
N LEU A 13 0.79 5.96 -1.36
CA LEU A 13 -0.23 6.22 -0.36
C LEU A 13 0.03 7.55 0.36
N GLU A 14 1.28 7.85 0.62
CA GLU A 14 1.63 9.12 1.25
C GLU A 14 1.23 10.29 0.35
N SER A 15 1.39 10.12 -0.94
CA SER A 15 1.00 11.15 -1.90
C SER A 15 -0.50 11.43 -1.86
N LEU A 16 -1.27 10.47 -1.40
CA LEU A 16 -2.71 10.64 -1.28
C LEU A 16 -3.12 11.28 0.06
N GLY A 17 -2.16 11.60 0.89
CA GLY A 17 -2.45 12.23 2.17
C GLY A 17 -2.48 11.29 3.35
N ILE A 18 -2.11 10.04 3.15
CA ILE A 18 -2.10 9.06 4.22
C ILE A 18 -0.80 9.19 5.01
N SER A 19 -0.87 9.09 6.33
CA SER A 19 0.33 9.18 7.15
C SER A 19 1.24 8.01 6.85
N LYS A 20 2.54 8.21 7.07
CA LYS A 20 3.52 7.17 6.77
C LYS A 20 3.24 5.90 7.56
N THR A 21 2.91 6.04 8.84
CA THR A 21 2.63 4.88 9.68
C THR A 21 1.46 4.07 9.13
N GLU A 22 0.39 4.74 8.75
CA GLU A 22 -0.76 4.07 8.19
C GLU A 22 -0.41 3.45 6.84
N ALA A 23 0.31 4.19 6.00
CA ALA A 23 0.67 3.69 4.69
C ALA A 23 1.51 2.41 4.80
N VAL A 24 2.47 2.40 5.71
CA VAL A 24 3.31 1.21 5.91
C VAL A 24 2.46 0.03 6.37
N ARG A 25 1.56 0.27 7.31
CA ARG A 25 0.72 -0.80 7.83
C ARG A 25 -0.17 -1.37 6.74
N MET A 26 -0.82 -0.50 5.98
CA MET A 26 -1.71 -0.94 4.92
C MET A 26 -0.97 -1.70 3.83
N ALA A 27 0.18 -1.17 3.43
CA ALA A 27 0.97 -1.82 2.39
C ALA A 27 1.48 -3.18 2.85
N THR A 28 1.93 -3.27 4.10
CA THR A 28 2.44 -4.53 4.62
C THR A 28 1.33 -5.58 4.67
N GLU A 29 0.15 -5.19 5.11
CA GLU A 29 -0.97 -6.12 5.16
C GLU A 29 -1.38 -6.57 3.77
N ALA A 30 -1.47 -5.62 2.86
CA ALA A 30 -1.88 -5.95 1.49
C ALA A 30 -0.86 -6.84 0.82
N SER A 31 0.41 -6.68 1.15
CA SER A 31 1.47 -7.47 0.51
C SER A 31 1.35 -8.96 0.84
N LYS A 32 0.61 -9.30 1.87
CA LYS A 32 0.44 -10.71 2.22
C LYS A 32 -0.46 -11.44 1.23
N THR A 33 -1.35 -10.72 0.57
CA THR A 33 -2.29 -11.32 -0.37
C THR A 33 -2.09 -10.83 -1.80
N CYS A 34 -1.28 -9.80 -1.99
CA CYS A 34 -1.08 -9.21 -3.31
C CYS A 34 0.35 -9.46 -3.78
N HIS A 35 0.52 -9.44 -5.09
CA HIS A 35 1.82 -9.74 -5.70
C HIS A 35 2.26 -8.57 -6.59
N GLY A 36 2.59 -7.46 -6.01
CA GLY A 36 3.09 -6.34 -6.78
C GLY A 36 2.54 -5.03 -6.28
N THR A 37 3.26 -3.96 -6.62
CA THR A 37 2.92 -2.62 -6.16
C THR A 37 1.52 -2.22 -6.58
N GLU A 38 1.16 -2.52 -7.82
CA GLU A 38 -0.14 -2.12 -8.34
C GLU A 38 -1.28 -2.73 -7.56
N GLU A 39 -1.16 -4.02 -7.27
CA GLU A 39 -2.21 -4.71 -6.52
C GLU A 39 -2.29 -4.21 -5.09
N ILE A 40 -1.13 -3.93 -4.51
CA ILE A 40 -1.10 -3.43 -3.15
C ILE A 40 -1.83 -2.08 -3.08
N ILE A 41 -1.52 -1.19 -4.01
CA ILE A 41 -2.15 0.13 -4.03
C ILE A 41 -3.64 0.01 -4.28
N ARG A 42 -4.03 -0.84 -5.21
CA ARG A 42 -5.44 -1.03 -5.53
C ARG A 42 -6.21 -1.53 -4.31
N THR A 43 -5.64 -2.51 -3.61
CA THR A 43 -6.29 -3.06 -2.44
C THR A 43 -6.45 -2.00 -1.35
N CYS A 44 -5.42 -1.19 -1.14
CA CYS A 44 -5.49 -0.13 -0.16
C CYS A 44 -6.55 0.89 -0.51
N LEU A 45 -6.62 1.27 -1.79
CA LEU A 45 -7.60 2.23 -2.23
C LEU A 45 -9.02 1.70 -2.07
N GLN A 46 -9.21 0.43 -2.33
CA GLN A 46 -10.53 -0.18 -2.16
C GLN A 46 -10.97 -0.13 -0.70
N LYS A 47 -10.05 -0.38 0.21
CA LYS A 47 -10.37 -0.31 1.62
C LYS A 47 -10.73 1.10 2.05
N MET A 48 -10.09 2.08 1.45
CA MET A 48 -10.36 3.48 1.79
C MET A 48 -11.65 3.98 1.16
N SER A 49 -12.07 3.39 0.07
CA SER A 49 -13.27 3.84 -0.64
C SER A 49 -14.54 3.41 0.05
N LYS A 50 -14.45 2.60 1.04
CA LYS A 50 -15.63 2.06 1.69
C LYS A 50 -16.45 3.07 2.49
#